data_7d9fe14f811b198caa67e388ccca5e2e
#
_entry.id   7d9fe14f811b198caa67e388ccca5e2e
#
_cell.length_a   1.000
_cell.length_b   1.000
_cell.length_c   1.000
_cell.angle_alpha   90.00
_cell.angle_beta   90.00
_cell.angle_gamma   90.00
#
_symmetry.space_group_name_H-M   'P 1'
#
loop_
_entity.id
_entity.type
_entity.pdbx_description
1 polymer ?
#
loop_
_entity_poly.entity_id
_entity_poly.type
_entity_poly.pdbx_seq_one_letter_code
_entity_poly.pdbx_strand_id
1 'polypeptide(L)'
;MNWVIGKKQKRRNRIKAQFGKNPMELEAWESLEKRMREIRMYEELVAQDVEKEEWQSAGSVDTVTWNDLEMDRVFARINHTRTYMGEQILYHRLHNMQTRQSCEDMEKRISFFSRRESIRTEIEEKLMRIGKQKEGCYLPFFLTEEINPLVIPGAISVSYTHLTLPTT
;
A
#
# COMPACT_ATOMS: atom_id res chain seq x y z
N MET A 1 -4.72 15.69 30.18
CA MET A 1 -3.50 15.09 29.60
C MET A 1 -3.49 13.54 29.69
N ASN A 2 -3.91 12.91 30.76
CA ASN A 2 -3.92 11.44 30.93
C ASN A 2 -4.80 10.65 29.95
N TRP A 3 -5.92 11.22 29.46
CA TRP A 3 -6.85 10.54 28.57
C TRP A 3 -6.28 10.29 27.14
N VAL A 4 -5.49 11.23 26.61
CA VAL A 4 -4.83 11.09 25.29
C VAL A 4 -3.74 10.01 25.34
N ILE A 5 -3.00 9.95 26.44
CA ILE A 5 -1.96 8.94 26.67
C ILE A 5 -2.59 7.55 26.72
N GLY A 6 -3.72 7.40 27.40
CA GLY A 6 -4.44 6.12 27.48
C GLY A 6 -4.96 5.62 26.12
N LYS A 7 -5.46 6.51 25.27
CA LYS A 7 -5.91 6.15 23.90
C LYS A 7 -4.74 5.70 23.01
N LYS A 8 -3.61 6.38 23.07
CA LYS A 8 -2.39 6.00 22.32
C LYS A 8 -1.90 4.60 22.75
N GLN A 9 -1.86 4.36 24.05
CA GLN A 9 -1.42 3.06 24.57
C GLN A 9 -2.36 1.93 24.18
N LYS A 10 -3.67 2.13 24.25
CA LYS A 10 -4.67 1.14 23.80
C LYS A 10 -4.52 0.80 22.32
N ARG A 11 -4.26 1.80 21.46
CA ARG A 11 -4.01 1.60 20.03
C ARG A 11 -2.76 0.75 19.80
N ARG A 12 -1.65 1.09 20.47
CA ARG A 12 -0.39 0.33 20.36
C ARG A 12 -0.57 -1.12 20.82
N ASN A 13 -1.25 -1.35 21.93
CA ASN A 13 -1.51 -2.70 22.41
C ASN A 13 -2.35 -3.51 21.40
N ARG A 14 -3.34 -2.87 20.75
CA ARG A 14 -4.12 -3.51 19.69
C ARG A 14 -3.26 -3.88 18.49
N ILE A 15 -2.36 -2.99 18.04
CA ILE A 15 -1.43 -3.26 16.93
C ILE A 15 -0.56 -4.48 17.27
N LYS A 16 0.05 -4.50 18.44
CA LYS A 16 0.88 -5.62 18.89
C LYS A 16 0.11 -6.94 18.95
N ALA A 17 -1.13 -6.91 19.42
CA ALA A 17 -1.98 -8.10 19.52
C ALA A 17 -2.45 -8.63 18.15
N GLN A 18 -2.37 -7.84 17.11
CA GLN A 18 -2.72 -8.24 15.74
C GLN A 18 -1.53 -8.84 14.97
N PHE A 19 -0.31 -8.67 15.45
CA PHE A 19 0.87 -9.19 14.79
C PHE A 19 0.86 -10.72 14.73
N GLY A 20 1.06 -11.28 13.55
CA GLY A 20 1.05 -12.72 13.30
C GLY A 20 -0.33 -13.39 13.27
N LYS A 21 -1.43 -12.62 13.41
CA LYS A 21 -2.78 -13.15 13.22
C LYS A 21 -3.12 -13.19 11.72
N ASN A 22 -4.02 -14.11 11.36
CA ASN A 22 -4.55 -14.17 10.00
C ASN A 22 -5.40 -12.90 9.73
N PRO A 23 -5.13 -12.13 8.68
CA PRO A 23 -5.93 -10.95 8.32
C PRO A 23 -7.42 -11.24 8.13
N MET A 24 -7.78 -12.41 7.62
CA MET A 24 -9.18 -12.82 7.44
C MET A 24 -9.94 -12.98 8.76
N GLU A 25 -9.25 -13.12 9.89
CA GLU A 25 -9.86 -13.07 11.22
C GLU A 25 -10.13 -11.64 11.67
N LEU A 26 -9.47 -10.66 11.05
CA LEU A 26 -9.55 -9.24 11.39
C LEU A 26 -10.46 -8.46 10.45
N GLU A 27 -10.64 -8.95 9.23
CA GLU A 27 -11.47 -8.34 8.19
C GLU A 27 -12.21 -9.43 7.41
N ALA A 28 -13.53 -9.29 7.27
CA ALA A 28 -14.35 -10.20 6.49
C ALA A 28 -14.05 -10.08 4.98
N TRP A 29 -14.12 -11.22 4.27
CA TRP A 29 -13.92 -11.29 2.82
C TRP A 29 -14.77 -10.28 2.05
N GLU A 30 -16.04 -10.14 2.40
CA GLU A 30 -16.98 -9.25 1.73
C GLU A 30 -16.55 -7.76 1.82
N SER A 31 -15.82 -7.41 2.87
CA SER A 31 -15.27 -6.06 3.02
C SER A 31 -14.08 -5.83 2.09
N LEU A 32 -13.22 -6.83 1.94
CA LEU A 32 -12.10 -6.80 0.99
C LEU A 32 -12.61 -6.83 -0.45
N GLU A 33 -13.56 -7.71 -0.77
CA GLU A 33 -14.14 -7.86 -2.10
C GLU A 33 -14.68 -6.54 -2.65
N LYS A 34 -15.34 -5.73 -1.82
CA LYS A 34 -15.82 -4.40 -2.20
C LYS A 34 -14.70 -3.44 -2.63
N ARG A 35 -13.47 -3.68 -2.18
CA ARG A 35 -12.30 -2.85 -2.51
C ARG A 35 -11.44 -3.43 -3.62
N MET A 36 -11.71 -4.66 -4.07
CA MET A 36 -10.86 -5.33 -5.08
C MET A 36 -10.75 -4.54 -6.38
N ARG A 37 -11.81 -3.84 -6.77
CA ARG A 37 -11.78 -2.98 -7.95
C ARG A 37 -10.74 -1.88 -7.82
N GLU A 38 -10.75 -1.15 -6.71
CA GLU A 38 -9.81 -0.06 -6.44
C GLU A 38 -8.38 -0.58 -6.21
N ILE A 39 -8.25 -1.78 -5.65
CA ILE A 39 -6.94 -2.43 -5.49
C ILE A 39 -6.32 -2.73 -6.86
N ARG A 40 -7.09 -3.26 -7.80
CA ARG A 40 -6.65 -3.60 -9.15
C ARG A 40 -6.33 -2.38 -10.03
N MET A 41 -6.88 -1.22 -9.74
CA MET A 41 -6.59 0.01 -10.50
C MET A 41 -5.10 0.31 -10.63
N TYR A 42 -4.28 -0.09 -9.66
CA TYR A 42 -2.83 0.12 -9.73
C TYR A 42 -2.17 -0.75 -10.81
N GLU A 43 -2.66 -1.97 -11.04
CA GLU A 43 -2.19 -2.84 -12.12
C GLU A 43 -2.44 -2.20 -13.49
N GLU A 44 -3.63 -1.62 -13.67
CA GLU A 44 -4.00 -0.94 -14.91
C GLU A 44 -3.11 0.28 -15.16
N LEU A 45 -2.76 1.02 -14.10
CA LEU A 45 -1.88 2.17 -14.18
C LEU A 45 -0.46 1.77 -14.57
N VAL A 46 0.11 0.78 -13.88
CA VAL A 46 1.49 0.33 -14.12
C VAL A 46 1.61 -0.34 -15.48
N ALA A 47 0.58 -1.06 -15.95
CA ALA A 47 0.56 -1.65 -17.29
C ALA A 47 0.67 -0.61 -18.41
N GLN A 48 0.20 0.62 -18.20
CA GLN A 48 0.34 1.73 -19.15
C GLN A 48 1.75 2.35 -19.14
N ASP A 49 2.46 2.25 -18.01
CA ASP A 49 3.81 2.83 -17.83
C ASP A 49 4.95 1.86 -18.20
N VAL A 50 4.65 0.61 -18.55
CA VAL A 50 5.68 -0.42 -18.86
C VAL A 50 6.56 -0.06 -20.08
N GLU A 51 6.21 0.95 -20.89
CA GLU A 51 7.13 1.53 -21.88
C GLU A 51 8.25 2.39 -21.25
N LYS A 52 8.15 2.71 -19.97
CA LYS A 52 9.05 3.64 -19.25
C LYS A 52 9.79 3.01 -18.08
N GLU A 53 10.65 2.02 -18.33
CA GLU A 53 11.76 1.66 -17.44
C GLU A 53 11.54 0.72 -16.23
N GLU A 54 12.49 -0.24 -16.17
CA GLU A 54 13.20 -0.80 -15.02
C GLU A 54 12.45 -1.58 -13.92
N TRP A 55 11.17 -1.81 -13.99
CA TRP A 55 10.63 -2.90 -13.21
C TRP A 55 11.01 -4.22 -13.90
N GLN A 56 12.23 -4.70 -13.65
CA GLN A 56 12.70 -6.02 -14.08
C GLN A 56 11.87 -7.09 -13.36
N SER A 57 10.61 -7.21 -13.73
CA SER A 57 9.82 -8.38 -13.36
C SER A 57 10.36 -9.55 -14.20
N ALA A 58 10.68 -10.66 -13.55
CA ALA A 58 11.07 -11.88 -14.22
C ALA A 58 9.91 -12.51 -15.03
N GLY A 59 8.75 -11.84 -15.06
CA GLY A 59 7.51 -12.24 -15.70
C GLY A 59 6.31 -11.83 -14.86
N SER A 60 5.12 -11.92 -15.44
CA SER A 60 3.85 -11.72 -14.73
C SER A 60 3.05 -13.02 -14.68
N VAL A 61 2.26 -13.19 -13.63
CA VAL A 61 1.31 -14.30 -13.49
C VAL A 61 0.09 -13.96 -14.36
N ASP A 62 -0.24 -14.83 -15.32
CA ASP A 62 -1.40 -14.65 -16.17
C ASP A 62 -2.71 -14.88 -15.39
N THR A 63 -3.84 -14.38 -15.95
CA THR A 63 -5.14 -14.42 -15.31
C THR A 63 -5.63 -15.85 -15.06
N VAL A 64 -5.29 -16.80 -15.93
CA VAL A 64 -5.71 -18.20 -15.78
C VAL A 64 -5.01 -18.80 -14.58
N THR A 65 -3.69 -18.70 -14.52
CA THR A 65 -2.88 -19.17 -13.40
C THR A 65 -3.29 -18.49 -12.10
N TRP A 66 -3.57 -17.18 -12.13
CA TRP A 66 -4.05 -16.42 -10.96
C TRP A 66 -5.35 -17.01 -10.40
N ASN A 67 -6.32 -17.31 -11.28
CA ASN A 67 -7.61 -17.87 -10.88
C ASN A 67 -7.49 -19.32 -10.41
N ASP A 68 -6.70 -20.15 -11.11
CA ASP A 68 -6.50 -21.56 -10.75
C ASP A 68 -5.85 -21.73 -9.37
N LEU A 69 -4.98 -20.82 -9.00
CA LEU A 69 -4.32 -20.79 -7.69
C LEU A 69 -5.13 -20.04 -6.61
N GLU A 70 -6.33 -19.54 -6.94
CA GLU A 70 -7.15 -18.73 -6.03
C GLU A 70 -6.35 -17.56 -5.36
N MET A 71 -5.52 -16.87 -6.15
CA MET A 71 -4.57 -15.89 -5.63
C MET A 71 -5.24 -14.70 -4.91
N ASP A 72 -6.49 -14.37 -5.23
CA ASP A 72 -7.25 -13.36 -4.47
C ASP A 72 -7.45 -13.81 -3.01
N ARG A 73 -7.61 -15.11 -2.75
CA ARG A 73 -7.70 -15.65 -1.39
C ARG A 73 -6.33 -15.69 -0.70
N VAL A 74 -5.27 -15.98 -1.45
CA VAL A 74 -3.90 -15.87 -0.94
C VAL A 74 -3.61 -14.42 -0.54
N PHE A 75 -3.96 -13.46 -1.40
CA PHE A 75 -3.85 -12.04 -1.10
C PHE A 75 -4.59 -11.68 0.20
N ALA A 76 -5.86 -12.07 0.32
CA ALA A 76 -6.67 -11.81 1.51
C ALA A 76 -6.01 -12.36 2.79
N ARG A 77 -5.38 -13.54 2.71
CA ARG A 77 -4.74 -14.20 3.84
C ARG A 77 -3.47 -13.50 4.31
N ILE A 78 -2.75 -12.82 3.43
CA ILE A 78 -1.49 -12.13 3.77
C ILE A 78 -1.63 -10.62 3.88
N ASN A 79 -2.78 -10.05 3.53
CA ASN A 79 -3.02 -8.61 3.49
C ASN A 79 -3.12 -7.99 4.89
N HIS A 80 -1.99 -7.70 5.50
CA HIS A 80 -1.88 -6.92 6.73
C HIS A 80 -1.71 -5.42 6.51
N THR A 81 -1.86 -4.94 5.28
CA THR A 81 -1.65 -3.54 4.95
C THR A 81 -2.65 -2.63 5.66
N ARG A 82 -2.24 -1.41 5.95
CA ARG A 82 -3.03 -0.41 6.68
C ARG A 82 -3.56 0.71 5.80
N THR A 83 -3.17 0.71 4.51
CA THR A 83 -3.52 1.76 3.55
C THR A 83 -3.96 1.14 2.22
N TYR A 84 -4.75 1.86 1.43
CA TYR A 84 -5.09 1.42 0.06
C TYR A 84 -3.86 1.22 -0.81
N MET A 85 -2.95 2.18 -0.82
CA MET A 85 -1.69 2.06 -1.57
C MET A 85 -0.90 0.80 -1.16
N GLY A 86 -0.90 0.46 0.14
CA GLY A 86 -0.29 -0.78 0.61
C GLY A 86 -0.97 -2.03 0.04
N GLU A 87 -2.29 -2.05 -0.08
CA GLU A 87 -3.05 -3.14 -0.72
C GLU A 87 -2.70 -3.25 -2.20
N GLN A 88 -2.69 -2.14 -2.92
CA GLN A 88 -2.35 -2.08 -4.34
C GLN A 88 -0.94 -2.58 -4.63
N ILE A 89 0.06 -2.11 -3.88
CA ILE A 89 1.45 -2.56 -4.03
C ILE A 89 1.61 -4.04 -3.68
N LEU A 90 0.94 -4.53 -2.63
CA LEU A 90 0.99 -5.94 -2.27
C LEU A 90 0.37 -6.82 -3.37
N TYR A 91 -0.78 -6.41 -3.90
CA TYR A 91 -1.48 -7.10 -4.98
C TYR A 91 -0.61 -7.15 -6.24
N HIS A 92 -0.05 -6.02 -6.64
CA HIS A 92 0.88 -5.92 -7.76
C HIS A 92 2.10 -6.84 -7.59
N ARG A 93 2.66 -6.90 -6.40
CA ARG A 93 3.82 -7.78 -6.12
C ARG A 93 3.50 -9.25 -6.25
N LEU A 94 2.27 -9.66 -6.00
CA LEU A 94 1.85 -11.05 -6.19
C LEU A 94 1.64 -11.39 -7.67
N HIS A 95 1.26 -10.42 -8.50
CA HIS A 95 1.13 -10.60 -9.95
C HIS A 95 2.48 -10.67 -10.67
N ASN A 96 3.53 -10.09 -10.09
CA ASN A 96 4.83 -9.99 -10.72
C ASN A 96 5.84 -10.91 -10.07
N MET A 97 6.51 -11.72 -10.87
CA MET A 97 7.61 -12.57 -10.41
C MET A 97 8.75 -11.69 -9.90
N GLN A 98 9.15 -11.92 -8.67
CA GLN A 98 10.20 -11.15 -8.05
C GLN A 98 11.57 -11.65 -8.49
N THR A 99 12.50 -10.74 -8.75
CA THR A 99 13.90 -11.11 -8.96
C THR A 99 14.51 -11.65 -7.66
N ARG A 100 15.58 -12.45 -7.78
CA ARG A 100 16.32 -12.94 -6.61
C ARG A 100 16.74 -11.81 -5.69
N GLN A 101 17.25 -10.70 -6.23
CA GLN A 101 17.67 -9.55 -5.45
C GLN A 101 16.49 -8.95 -4.68
N SER A 102 15.32 -8.82 -5.31
CA SER A 102 14.10 -8.32 -4.66
C SER A 102 13.65 -9.21 -3.50
N CYS A 103 13.76 -10.54 -3.66
CA CYS A 103 13.47 -11.50 -2.59
C CYS A 103 14.45 -11.35 -1.41
N GLU A 104 15.76 -11.25 -1.69
CA GLU A 104 16.79 -11.07 -0.65
C GLU A 104 16.58 -9.77 0.13
N ASP A 105 16.20 -8.68 -0.54
CA ASP A 105 15.90 -7.41 0.12
C ASP A 105 14.60 -7.46 0.93
N MET A 106 13.61 -8.21 0.46
CA MET A 106 12.39 -8.47 1.23
C MET A 106 12.71 -9.24 2.52
N GLU A 107 13.53 -10.30 2.46
CA GLU A 107 13.96 -11.07 3.62
C GLU A 107 14.69 -10.20 4.66
N LYS A 108 15.57 -9.29 4.22
CA LYS A 108 16.24 -8.34 5.11
C LYS A 108 15.21 -7.44 5.82
N ARG A 109 14.20 -6.92 5.09
CA ARG A 109 13.13 -6.09 5.66
C ARG A 109 12.28 -6.87 6.66
N ILE A 110 11.87 -8.09 6.31
CA ILE A 110 11.12 -8.99 7.20
C ILE A 110 11.90 -9.23 8.49
N SER A 111 13.19 -9.61 8.37
CA SER A 111 14.07 -9.84 9.51
C SER A 111 14.24 -8.59 10.39
N PHE A 112 14.38 -7.43 9.77
CA PHE A 112 14.48 -6.15 10.47
C PHE A 112 13.22 -5.86 11.32
N PHE A 113 12.05 -5.95 10.70
CA PHE A 113 10.79 -5.63 11.38
C PHE A 113 10.36 -6.71 12.39
N SER A 114 10.68 -7.98 12.14
CA SER A 114 10.40 -9.08 13.07
C SER A 114 11.11 -8.87 14.42
N ARG A 115 12.35 -8.39 14.37
CA ARG A 115 13.17 -8.17 15.58
C ARG A 115 12.92 -6.84 16.26
N ARG A 116 12.27 -5.87 15.61
CA ARG A 116 12.12 -4.49 16.11
C ARG A 116 10.66 -4.10 16.32
N GLU A 117 10.04 -4.71 17.31
CA GLU A 117 8.64 -4.50 17.65
C GLU A 117 8.28 -3.01 17.84
N SER A 118 9.13 -2.25 18.52
CA SER A 118 8.88 -0.83 18.80
C SER A 118 8.77 -0.01 17.51
N ILE A 119 9.74 -0.19 16.59
CA ILE A 119 9.77 0.52 15.29
C ILE A 119 8.58 0.08 14.43
N ARG A 120 8.33 -1.23 14.35
CA ARG A 120 7.18 -1.77 13.62
C ARG A 120 5.87 -1.17 14.13
N THR A 121 5.64 -1.16 15.44
CA THR A 121 4.43 -0.61 16.07
C THR A 121 4.26 0.89 15.77
N GLU A 122 5.36 1.66 15.79
CA GLU A 122 5.31 3.08 15.48
C GLU A 122 4.94 3.35 14.03
N ILE A 123 5.52 2.60 13.08
CA ILE A 123 5.22 2.71 11.66
C ILE A 123 3.78 2.30 11.40
N GLU A 124 3.32 1.19 11.94
CA GLU A 124 1.92 0.76 11.82
C GLU A 124 0.94 1.80 12.40
N GLU A 125 1.29 2.44 13.52
CA GLU A 125 0.47 3.51 14.10
C GLU A 125 0.34 4.71 13.14
N LYS A 126 1.41 5.07 12.43
CA LYS A 126 1.39 6.13 11.41
C LYS A 126 0.56 5.74 10.19
N LEU A 127 0.76 4.52 9.67
CA LEU A 127 -0.01 4.01 8.53
C LEU A 127 -1.50 3.88 8.84
N MET A 128 -1.86 3.46 10.05
CA MET A 128 -3.26 3.41 10.49
C MET A 128 -3.93 4.79 10.57
N ARG A 129 -3.17 5.88 10.68
CA ARG A 129 -3.73 7.24 10.62
C ARG A 129 -4.12 7.63 9.19
N ILE A 130 -3.34 7.17 8.21
CA ILE A 130 -3.68 7.32 6.80
C ILE A 130 -4.92 6.48 6.51
N GLY A 131 -4.91 5.21 6.95
CA GLY A 131 -6.04 4.31 6.85
C GLY A 131 -6.35 3.88 5.42
N LYS A 132 -7.49 3.20 5.27
CA LYS A 132 -8.03 2.73 3.98
C LYS A 132 -9.22 3.62 3.58
N GLN A 133 -8.98 4.93 3.44
CA GLN A 133 -9.99 5.85 2.89
C GLN A 133 -10.02 5.69 1.38
N LYS A 134 -11.23 5.75 0.80
CA LYS A 134 -11.44 5.45 -0.63
C LYS A 134 -10.60 6.35 -1.54
N GLU A 135 -10.44 7.60 -1.19
CA GLU A 135 -9.63 8.58 -1.92
C GLU A 135 -8.15 8.19 -1.99
N GLY A 136 -7.67 7.41 -1.03
CA GLY A 136 -6.29 6.91 -0.98
C GLY A 136 -5.93 5.93 -2.10
N CYS A 137 -6.92 5.37 -2.80
CA CYS A 137 -6.66 4.50 -3.95
C CYS A 137 -6.12 5.26 -5.17
N TYR A 138 -6.35 6.56 -5.26
CA TYR A 138 -5.86 7.40 -6.34
C TYR A 138 -4.45 7.96 -6.10
N LEU A 139 -3.87 7.73 -4.93
CA LEU A 139 -2.56 8.27 -4.59
C LEU A 139 -1.46 7.87 -5.58
N PRO A 140 -1.38 6.63 -6.10
CA PRO A 140 -0.40 6.28 -7.11
C PRO A 140 -0.49 7.14 -8.37
N PHE A 141 -1.70 7.46 -8.83
CA PHE A 141 -1.91 8.32 -10.00
C PHE A 141 -1.29 9.71 -9.82
N PHE A 142 -1.44 10.31 -8.64
CA PHE A 142 -0.85 11.62 -8.34
C PHE A 142 0.67 11.60 -8.21
N LEU A 143 1.26 10.43 -7.98
CA LEU A 143 2.70 10.27 -7.82
C LEU A 143 3.40 9.93 -9.15
N THR A 144 2.69 9.32 -10.10
CA THR A 144 3.23 8.87 -11.38
C THR A 144 2.94 9.83 -12.53
N GLU A 145 1.82 10.54 -12.48
CA GLU A 145 1.51 11.53 -13.51
C GLU A 145 2.20 12.88 -13.24
N GLU A 146 2.85 13.44 -14.24
CA GLU A 146 3.09 14.88 -14.30
C GLU A 146 1.71 15.55 -14.30
N ILE A 147 1.32 16.16 -13.19
CA ILE A 147 0.05 16.87 -13.06
C ILE A 147 0.08 18.04 -14.05
N ASN A 148 -0.37 17.81 -15.28
CA ASN A 148 -0.72 18.91 -16.17
C ASN A 148 -1.89 19.65 -15.49
N PRO A 149 -1.70 20.92 -15.11
CA PRO A 149 -2.79 21.68 -14.53
C PRO A 149 -3.93 21.69 -15.53
N LEU A 150 -5.02 21.02 -15.20
CA LEU A 150 -6.27 21.10 -15.95
C LEU A 150 -6.66 22.57 -15.97
N VAL A 151 -6.47 23.24 -17.09
CA VAL A 151 -7.02 24.57 -17.32
C VAL A 151 -8.53 24.41 -17.48
N ILE A 152 -9.22 24.41 -16.36
CA ILE A 152 -10.69 24.50 -16.35
C ILE A 152 -11.01 25.96 -16.65
N PRO A 153 -11.65 26.27 -17.76
CA PRO A 153 -12.08 27.66 -18.04
C PRO A 153 -13.01 28.10 -16.91
N GLY A 154 -12.61 29.11 -16.14
CA GLY A 154 -13.36 29.63 -15.02
C GLY A 154 -12.98 29.10 -13.62
N ALA A 155 -12.01 28.21 -13.50
CA ALA A 155 -11.47 27.81 -12.20
C ALA A 155 -10.47 28.84 -11.69
N ILE A 156 -10.60 29.21 -10.43
CA ILE A 156 -9.65 30.06 -9.72
C ILE A 156 -8.31 29.34 -9.69
N SER A 157 -7.28 29.95 -10.27
CA SER A 157 -5.90 29.43 -10.25
C SER A 157 -5.42 29.36 -8.80
N VAL A 158 -5.29 28.16 -8.26
CA VAL A 158 -4.56 27.93 -7.01
C VAL A 158 -3.10 27.80 -7.35
N SER A 159 -2.36 28.89 -7.22
CA SER A 159 -0.89 28.87 -7.34
C SER A 159 -0.32 28.10 -6.15
N TYR A 160 0.21 26.90 -6.41
CA TYR A 160 1.11 26.24 -5.46
C TYR A 160 2.44 26.98 -5.49
N THR A 161 2.69 27.80 -4.46
CA THR A 161 4.02 28.33 -4.26
C THR A 161 4.94 27.19 -3.84
N HIS A 162 5.94 26.91 -4.65
CA HIS A 162 7.05 26.03 -4.31
C HIS A 162 7.69 26.51 -2.99
N LEU A 163 7.58 25.69 -1.96
CA LEU A 163 8.42 25.82 -0.77
C LEU A 163 9.84 25.40 -1.17
N THR A 164 10.63 26.34 -1.64
CA THR A 164 12.07 26.18 -1.74
C THR A 164 12.62 26.13 -0.32
N LEU A 165 13.17 24.97 0.08
CA LEU A 165 13.95 24.86 1.29
C LEU A 165 15.21 25.72 1.12
N PRO A 166 15.57 26.57 2.11
CA PRO A 166 16.83 27.28 2.06
C PRO A 166 17.98 26.28 2.25
N THR A 167 18.86 26.21 1.27
CA THR A 167 20.18 25.57 1.40
C THR A 167 21.08 26.48 2.21
N THR A 168 21.43 26.07 3.41
CA THR A 168 22.60 26.53 4.16
C THR A 168 23.47 25.35 4.48
#